data_ea228297a5c328dbfaace461a7fa1d67
#
_entry.id   ea228297a5c328dbfaace461a7fa1d67
#
_cell.length_a   1.000
_cell.length_b   1.000
_cell.length_c   1.000
_cell.angle_alpha   90.00
_cell.angle_beta   90.00
_cell.angle_gamma   90.00
#
_symmetry.space_group_name_H-M   'P 1'
#
loop_
_entity.id
_entity.type
_entity.pdbx_description
1 polymer ?
#
loop_
_entity_poly.entity_id
_entity_poly.type
_entity_poly.pdbx_seq_one_letter_code
_entity_poly.pdbx_strand_id
1 'polypeptide(L)'
;KYMREGRIKDASCSSLTVTNDTLKEVYDDIDYFKKHLTIRQSEISNSPEVIRRLGVIAMNTAIECDIYGNENSSHICGSKLMNGIGGSCDYERNGFISIFTTQSTTKNGCISAIVPMCSHVDSTEHDVDVIVTEQGVADLRGKGPLRRAKEIIENCAHPDYRPMLREYLKFAEKGHEPQSMRAALAMHDTFLKKGDMRLTDFGEYLK
;
A
#
# COMPACT_ATOMS: atom_id res chain seq x y z
N LYS A 1 -14.81 -11.00 18.18
CA LYS A 1 -15.40 -12.08 17.38
C LYS A 1 -14.39 -13.22 17.18
N TYR A 2 -13.35 -13.08 16.36
CA TYR A 2 -12.42 -14.16 15.97
C TYR A 2 -11.67 -14.81 17.14
N MET A 3 -11.34 -14.05 18.19
CA MET A 3 -10.77 -14.61 19.42
C MET A 3 -11.77 -15.54 20.12
N ARG A 4 -13.04 -15.14 20.25
CA ARG A 4 -14.09 -15.97 20.87
C ARG A 4 -14.43 -17.21 20.03
N GLU A 5 -14.25 -17.16 18.72
CA GLU A 5 -14.40 -18.31 17.82
C GLU A 5 -13.15 -19.22 17.81
N GLY A 6 -12.11 -18.89 18.57
CA GLY A 6 -10.84 -19.66 18.61
C GLY A 6 -10.01 -19.56 17.33
N ARG A 7 -10.36 -18.68 16.39
CA ARG A 7 -9.62 -18.47 15.13
C ARG A 7 -8.37 -17.61 15.33
N ILE A 8 -8.37 -16.76 16.34
CA ILE A 8 -7.20 -16.00 16.82
C ILE A 8 -7.01 -16.41 18.29
N LYS A 9 -5.84 -16.92 18.62
CA LYS A 9 -5.53 -17.35 19.96
C LYS A 9 -5.21 -16.15 20.86
N ASP A 10 -4.27 -15.35 20.45
CA ASP A 10 -3.80 -14.17 21.20
C ASP A 10 -3.54 -13.01 20.24
N ALA A 11 -3.61 -11.78 20.75
CA ALA A 11 -3.26 -10.57 20.00
C ALA A 11 -2.38 -9.64 20.84
N SER A 12 -1.52 -8.89 20.15
CA SER A 12 -0.70 -7.83 20.75
C SER A 12 -0.86 -6.54 19.95
N CYS A 13 -0.94 -5.41 20.62
CA CYS A 13 -1.05 -4.11 20.00
C CYS A 13 -0.35 -3.04 20.85
N SER A 14 -0.03 -1.90 20.24
CA SER A 14 0.50 -0.74 20.98
C SER A 14 -0.61 0.13 21.55
N SER A 15 -1.80 0.08 20.95
CA SER A 15 -3.00 0.77 21.44
C SER A 15 -4.24 -0.02 21.04
N LEU A 16 -5.30 0.11 21.81
CA LEU A 16 -6.59 -0.50 21.51
C LEU A 16 -7.48 0.51 20.75
N THR A 17 -7.34 0.52 19.43
CA THR A 17 -8.13 1.38 18.55
C THR A 17 -9.25 0.56 17.93
N VAL A 18 -10.44 0.64 18.52
CA VAL A 18 -11.63 -0.11 18.11
C VAL A 18 -12.87 0.80 18.19
N THR A 19 -13.99 0.34 17.63
CA THR A 19 -15.29 1.03 17.78
C THR A 19 -15.75 1.04 19.23
N ASN A 20 -16.61 1.99 19.60
CA ASN A 20 -17.15 2.09 20.95
C ASN A 20 -17.87 0.81 21.39
N ASP A 21 -18.60 0.17 20.49
CA ASP A 21 -19.30 -1.08 20.78
C ASP A 21 -18.32 -2.22 21.09
N THR A 22 -17.24 -2.33 20.29
CA THR A 22 -16.17 -3.32 20.54
C THR A 22 -15.42 -2.99 21.85
N LEU A 23 -15.18 -1.71 22.14
CA LEU A 23 -14.55 -1.30 23.39
C LEU A 23 -15.42 -1.70 24.59
N LYS A 24 -16.73 -1.47 24.50
CA LYS A 24 -17.69 -1.91 25.53
C LYS A 24 -17.64 -3.42 25.71
N GLU A 25 -17.64 -4.22 24.63
CA GLU A 25 -17.51 -5.67 24.68
C GLU A 25 -16.23 -6.12 25.39
N VAL A 26 -15.11 -5.41 25.17
CA VAL A 26 -13.85 -5.68 25.87
C VAL A 26 -13.93 -5.41 27.36
N TYR A 27 -14.57 -4.30 27.77
CA TYR A 27 -14.74 -3.97 29.19
C TYR A 27 -15.74 -4.90 29.90
N ASP A 28 -16.81 -5.27 29.24
CA ASP A 28 -17.84 -6.17 29.81
C ASP A 28 -17.29 -7.57 30.13
N ASP A 29 -16.21 -7.99 29.42
CA ASP A 29 -15.56 -9.30 29.65
C ASP A 29 -14.02 -9.15 29.75
N ILE A 30 -13.60 -8.19 30.57
CA ILE A 30 -12.20 -7.80 30.69
C ILE A 30 -11.27 -8.95 31.13
N ASP A 31 -11.78 -9.86 31.97
CA ASP A 31 -10.98 -10.99 32.46
C ASP A 31 -10.65 -12.01 31.36
N TYR A 32 -11.51 -12.17 30.39
CA TYR A 32 -11.23 -12.94 29.18
C TYR A 32 -10.16 -12.22 28.34
N PHE A 33 -10.40 -10.93 28.03
CA PHE A 33 -9.49 -10.19 27.15
C PHE A 33 -8.10 -10.00 27.74
N LYS A 34 -7.95 -9.82 29.05
CA LYS A 34 -6.63 -9.76 29.73
C LYS A 34 -5.77 -11.00 29.50
N LYS A 35 -6.37 -12.15 29.27
CA LYS A 35 -5.64 -13.41 29.01
C LYS A 35 -5.15 -13.51 27.57
N HIS A 36 -5.84 -12.85 26.62
CA HIS A 36 -5.64 -13.03 25.18
C HIS A 36 -5.18 -11.77 24.44
N LEU A 37 -5.23 -10.60 25.10
CA LEU A 37 -4.84 -9.32 24.52
C LEU A 37 -3.75 -8.68 25.35
N THR A 38 -2.59 -8.44 24.74
CA THR A 38 -1.47 -7.76 25.37
C THR A 38 -1.23 -6.41 24.74
N ILE A 39 -1.27 -5.34 25.54
CA ILE A 39 -0.87 -4.00 25.09
C ILE A 39 0.61 -3.82 25.44
N ARG A 40 1.41 -3.45 24.45
CA ARG A 40 2.87 -3.29 24.55
C ARG A 40 3.29 -1.91 24.11
N GLN A 41 4.43 -1.46 24.59
CA GLN A 41 5.09 -0.25 24.07
C GLN A 41 5.50 -0.47 22.61
N SER A 42 5.50 0.60 21.82
CA SER A 42 5.85 0.55 20.39
C SER A 42 7.29 0.05 20.18
N GLU A 43 8.20 0.37 21.08
CA GLU A 43 9.60 -0.10 21.05
C GLU A 43 9.73 -1.62 21.09
N ILE A 44 8.72 -2.31 21.62
CA ILE A 44 8.67 -3.78 21.67
C ILE A 44 7.86 -4.30 20.49
N SER A 45 6.66 -3.75 20.25
CA SER A 45 5.78 -4.25 19.19
C SER A 45 6.34 -4.00 17.79
N ASN A 46 7.05 -2.88 17.60
CA ASN A 46 7.66 -2.48 16.33
C ASN A 46 9.18 -2.74 16.29
N SER A 47 9.72 -3.51 17.25
CA SER A 47 11.15 -3.84 17.25
C SER A 47 11.54 -4.65 16.00
N PRO A 48 12.45 -4.17 15.16
CA PRO A 48 12.93 -4.90 13.97
C PRO A 48 13.45 -6.30 14.31
N GLU A 49 14.15 -6.44 15.41
CA GLU A 49 14.66 -7.75 15.89
C GLU A 49 13.51 -8.70 16.19
N VAL A 50 12.50 -8.24 16.93
CA VAL A 50 11.36 -9.08 17.33
C VAL A 50 10.54 -9.47 16.10
N ILE A 51 10.27 -8.53 15.20
CA ILE A 51 9.52 -8.76 13.95
C ILE A 51 10.23 -9.84 13.12
N ARG A 52 11.55 -9.71 12.94
CA ARG A 52 12.36 -10.64 12.15
C ARG A 52 12.42 -12.03 12.79
N ARG A 53 12.65 -12.09 14.09
CA ARG A 53 12.76 -13.35 14.83
C ARG A 53 11.44 -14.13 14.84
N LEU A 54 10.29 -13.43 14.87
CA LEU A 54 8.98 -14.05 14.84
C LEU A 54 8.56 -14.50 13.43
N GLY A 55 9.23 -14.03 12.38
CA GLY A 55 8.83 -14.32 10.99
C GLY A 55 7.46 -13.73 10.67
N VAL A 56 7.25 -12.46 11.02
CA VAL A 56 5.97 -11.79 10.88
C VAL A 56 5.55 -11.68 9.42
N ILE A 57 4.29 -11.95 9.11
CA ILE A 57 3.65 -11.58 7.85
C ILE A 57 3.15 -10.14 8.01
N ALA A 58 3.86 -9.19 7.40
CA ALA A 58 3.53 -7.78 7.47
C ALA A 58 2.38 -7.45 6.51
N MET A 59 1.33 -6.79 7.01
CA MET A 59 0.22 -6.30 6.19
C MET A 59 -0.01 -4.83 6.51
N ASN A 60 0.26 -3.98 5.53
CA ASN A 60 0.12 -2.53 5.63
C ASN A 60 -0.87 -2.01 4.58
N THR A 61 -1.30 -0.76 4.72
CA THR A 61 -2.18 -0.12 3.76
C THR A 61 -1.45 0.98 3.01
N ALA A 62 -1.74 1.13 1.71
CA ALA A 62 -1.19 2.16 0.85
C ALA A 62 -2.25 3.19 0.45
N ILE A 63 -1.83 4.43 0.18
CA ILE A 63 -2.62 5.43 -0.55
C ILE A 63 -2.47 5.17 -2.05
N GLU A 64 -1.24 4.96 -2.51
CA GLU A 64 -0.91 4.62 -3.89
C GLU A 64 0.33 3.74 -3.97
N CYS A 65 0.42 2.95 -5.03
CA CYS A 65 1.61 2.20 -5.41
C CYS A 65 1.94 2.51 -6.87
N ASP A 66 3.22 2.59 -7.20
CA ASP A 66 3.57 2.70 -8.61
C ASP A 66 3.73 1.34 -9.29
N ILE A 67 3.89 1.40 -10.61
CA ILE A 67 4.01 0.20 -11.45
C ILE A 67 5.25 -0.65 -11.17
N TYR A 68 6.21 -0.16 -10.39
CA TYR A 68 7.41 -0.90 -10.01
C TYR A 68 7.37 -1.45 -8.59
N GLY A 69 6.41 -0.97 -7.79
CA GLY A 69 6.19 -1.44 -6.43
C GLY A 69 6.73 -0.51 -5.35
N ASN A 70 7.07 0.75 -5.70
CA ASN A 70 7.21 1.78 -4.68
C ASN A 70 5.84 2.09 -4.08
N GLU A 71 5.80 2.43 -2.81
CA GLU A 71 4.58 2.63 -2.05
C GLU A 71 4.57 3.98 -1.34
N ASN A 72 3.39 4.60 -1.28
CA ASN A 72 3.10 5.82 -0.56
C ASN A 72 1.89 5.59 0.35
N SER A 73 2.08 5.73 1.66
CA SER A 73 1.02 5.61 2.68
C SER A 73 0.75 6.91 3.42
N SER A 74 1.47 7.98 3.14
CA SER A 74 1.41 9.20 3.93
C SER A 74 0.92 10.45 3.19
N HIS A 75 1.18 10.61 1.90
CA HIS A 75 0.92 11.85 1.16
C HIS A 75 -0.10 11.69 0.02
N ILE A 76 -0.89 12.73 -0.20
CA ILE A 76 -1.80 12.86 -1.36
C ILE A 76 -1.20 13.88 -2.32
N CYS A 77 -1.03 13.48 -3.59
CA CYS A 77 -0.45 14.32 -4.65
C CYS A 77 0.84 15.03 -4.22
N GLY A 78 1.71 14.31 -3.52
CA GLY A 78 3.04 14.73 -3.11
C GLY A 78 3.12 15.76 -1.98
N SER A 79 2.11 16.63 -1.83
CA SER A 79 2.22 17.80 -0.95
C SER A 79 1.40 17.70 0.32
N LYS A 80 0.28 17.00 0.30
CA LYS A 80 -0.66 16.96 1.42
C LYS A 80 -0.41 15.74 2.27
N LEU A 81 0.15 15.92 3.46
CA LEU A 81 0.24 14.88 4.48
C LEU A 81 -1.18 14.45 4.91
N MET A 82 -1.50 13.19 4.74
CA MET A 82 -2.77 12.59 5.17
C MET A 82 -2.63 11.90 6.52
N ASN A 83 -1.58 11.13 6.68
CA ASN A 83 -1.23 10.44 7.93
C ASN A 83 0.28 10.22 8.01
N GLY A 84 0.77 9.95 9.21
CA GLY A 84 2.16 9.53 9.40
C GLY A 84 2.37 8.10 8.90
N ILE A 85 3.63 7.76 8.64
CA ILE A 85 4.04 6.44 8.16
C ILE A 85 3.77 5.32 9.20
N GLY A 86 3.66 5.66 10.49
CA GLY A 86 3.49 4.67 11.55
C GLY A 86 4.64 3.68 11.63
N GLY A 87 4.30 2.41 11.86
CA GLY A 87 5.27 1.31 11.93
C GLY A 87 5.42 0.51 10.65
N SER A 88 4.88 0.97 9.52
CA SER A 88 4.89 0.17 8.28
C SER A 88 6.30 -0.21 7.84
N CYS A 89 7.24 0.74 7.84
CA CYS A 89 8.64 0.48 7.47
C CYS A 89 9.33 -0.51 8.40
N ASP A 90 9.03 -0.50 9.70
CA ASP A 90 9.60 -1.47 10.64
C ASP A 90 9.15 -2.90 10.31
N TYR A 91 7.85 -3.03 10.00
CA TYR A 91 7.26 -4.34 9.71
C TYR A 91 7.63 -4.85 8.32
N GLU A 92 7.60 -4.00 7.28
CA GLU A 92 7.89 -4.44 5.92
C GLU A 92 9.33 -4.91 5.74
N ARG A 93 10.30 -4.14 6.25
CA ARG A 93 11.73 -4.46 6.11
C ARG A 93 12.16 -5.66 6.93
N ASN A 94 11.42 -6.00 7.96
CA ASN A 94 11.79 -7.05 8.91
C ASN A 94 10.81 -8.23 8.92
N GLY A 95 9.68 -8.13 8.25
CA GLY A 95 8.73 -9.23 8.08
C GLY A 95 9.30 -10.37 7.22
N PHE A 96 8.72 -11.54 7.36
CA PHE A 96 9.00 -12.67 6.47
C PHE A 96 8.46 -12.43 5.06
N ILE A 97 7.33 -11.73 4.97
CA ILE A 97 6.72 -11.25 3.73
C ILE A 97 6.06 -9.91 3.99
N SER A 98 6.26 -8.97 3.08
CA SER A 98 5.70 -7.61 3.11
C SER A 98 4.56 -7.47 2.12
N ILE A 99 3.37 -7.16 2.63
CA ILE A 99 2.13 -7.04 1.83
C ILE A 99 1.56 -5.64 2.02
N PHE A 100 1.33 -4.93 0.91
CA PHE A 100 0.57 -3.69 0.90
C PHE A 100 -0.80 -3.89 0.29
N THR A 101 -1.83 -3.36 0.96
CA THR A 101 -3.22 -3.46 0.51
C THR A 101 -3.79 -2.08 0.23
N THR A 102 -4.53 -1.93 -0.85
CA THR A 102 -5.26 -0.70 -1.15
C THR A 102 -6.48 -1.00 -2.03
N GLN A 103 -7.42 -0.06 -2.12
CA GLN A 103 -8.44 -0.11 -3.16
C GLN A 103 -7.82 0.36 -4.48
N SER A 104 -8.13 -0.30 -5.60
CA SER A 104 -7.56 0.07 -6.90
C SER A 104 -7.94 1.49 -7.34
N THR A 105 -9.07 2.00 -6.85
CA THR A 105 -9.54 3.38 -7.11
C THR A 105 -10.24 3.98 -5.90
N THR A 106 -10.26 5.31 -5.84
CA THR A 106 -11.04 6.09 -4.88
C THR A 106 -11.87 7.18 -5.59
N LYS A 107 -12.70 7.92 -4.84
CA LYS A 107 -13.57 9.00 -5.36
C LYS A 107 -14.37 8.56 -6.60
N ASN A 108 -15.12 7.46 -6.49
CA ASN A 108 -15.95 6.92 -7.58
C ASN A 108 -15.15 6.66 -8.87
N GLY A 109 -13.92 6.15 -8.75
CA GLY A 109 -13.06 5.81 -9.88
C GLY A 109 -12.23 6.98 -10.43
N CYS A 110 -12.35 8.19 -9.89
CA CYS A 110 -11.61 9.36 -10.41
C CYS A 110 -10.12 9.34 -10.03
N ILE A 111 -9.72 8.57 -9.04
CA ILE A 111 -8.33 8.44 -8.60
C ILE A 111 -7.93 6.97 -8.67
N SER A 112 -6.87 6.67 -9.41
CA SER A 112 -6.20 5.37 -9.39
C SER A 112 -5.20 5.30 -8.24
N ALA A 113 -5.22 4.20 -7.49
CA ALA A 113 -4.18 3.92 -6.52
C ALA A 113 -2.94 3.23 -7.15
N ILE A 114 -3.05 2.78 -8.41
CA ILE A 114 -1.90 2.30 -9.18
C ILE A 114 -1.54 3.38 -10.20
N VAL A 115 -0.32 3.89 -10.11
CA VAL A 115 0.17 5.06 -10.87
C VAL A 115 1.50 4.76 -11.56
N PRO A 116 1.92 5.54 -12.58
CA PRO A 116 3.24 5.36 -13.20
C PRO A 116 4.41 5.58 -12.23
N MET A 117 4.28 6.57 -11.33
CA MET A 117 5.25 6.91 -10.30
C MET A 117 4.52 7.48 -9.09
N CYS A 118 4.87 7.03 -7.90
CA CYS A 118 4.34 7.58 -6.66
C CYS A 118 4.70 9.07 -6.52
N SER A 119 3.75 9.86 -6.04
CA SER A 119 3.98 11.28 -5.78
C SER A 119 4.81 11.54 -4.51
N HIS A 120 4.93 10.55 -3.66
CA HIS A 120 5.80 10.44 -2.50
C HIS A 120 6.14 8.96 -2.30
N VAL A 121 7.29 8.64 -1.76
CA VAL A 121 7.70 7.24 -1.51
C VAL A 121 8.01 7.09 -0.03
N ASP A 122 7.22 6.26 0.64
CA ASP A 122 7.46 5.83 2.02
C ASP A 122 8.22 4.50 2.06
N SER A 123 7.86 3.58 1.14
CA SER A 123 8.48 2.25 1.00
C SER A 123 8.92 2.02 -0.43
N THR A 124 10.17 1.56 -0.61
CA THR A 124 10.72 1.33 -1.95
C THR A 124 10.35 -0.05 -2.48
N GLU A 125 10.46 -0.22 -3.80
CA GLU A 125 10.24 -1.49 -4.48
C GLU A 125 11.13 -2.64 -3.96
N HIS A 126 12.21 -2.32 -3.24
CA HIS A 126 13.09 -3.33 -2.63
C HIS A 126 12.49 -4.00 -1.41
N ASP A 127 11.60 -3.31 -0.71
CA ASP A 127 11.02 -3.74 0.56
C ASP A 127 9.59 -4.28 0.39
N VAL A 128 8.95 -4.04 -0.77
CA VAL A 128 7.57 -4.47 -1.07
C VAL A 128 7.56 -5.80 -1.83
N ASP A 129 7.01 -6.83 -1.19
CA ASP A 129 6.92 -8.19 -1.77
C ASP A 129 5.62 -8.42 -2.54
N VAL A 130 4.49 -7.93 -2.01
CA VAL A 130 3.16 -8.21 -2.56
C VAL A 130 2.28 -6.97 -2.49
N ILE A 131 1.56 -6.68 -3.57
CA ILE A 131 0.50 -5.68 -3.61
C ILE A 131 -0.84 -6.40 -3.80
N VAL A 132 -1.85 -6.00 -3.03
CA VAL A 132 -3.20 -6.55 -3.08
C VAL A 132 -4.22 -5.42 -3.25
N THR A 133 -5.10 -5.58 -4.22
CA THR A 133 -6.29 -4.74 -4.39
C THR A 133 -7.53 -5.63 -4.52
N GLU A 134 -8.72 -5.05 -4.59
CA GLU A 134 -9.94 -5.81 -4.89
C GLU A 134 -9.94 -6.41 -6.31
N GLN A 135 -9.01 -5.98 -7.17
CA GLN A 135 -8.84 -6.55 -8.52
C GLN A 135 -8.04 -7.85 -8.50
N GLY A 136 -7.12 -8.02 -7.53
CA GLY A 136 -6.29 -9.21 -7.41
C GLY A 136 -5.01 -8.97 -6.64
N VAL A 137 -4.01 -9.83 -6.90
CA VAL A 137 -2.75 -9.92 -6.18
C VAL A 137 -1.58 -9.86 -7.15
N ALA A 138 -0.60 -9.02 -6.89
CA ALA A 138 0.68 -8.95 -7.57
C ALA A 138 1.79 -9.41 -6.63
N ASP A 139 2.31 -10.61 -6.84
CA ASP A 139 3.52 -11.11 -6.15
C ASP A 139 4.76 -10.61 -6.90
N LEU A 140 5.54 -9.74 -6.27
CA LEU A 140 6.67 -9.05 -6.88
C LEU A 140 8.01 -9.73 -6.64
N ARG A 141 8.04 -10.76 -5.80
CA ARG A 141 9.27 -11.45 -5.40
C ARG A 141 9.95 -12.13 -6.58
N GLY A 142 11.27 -11.97 -6.67
CA GLY A 142 12.08 -12.57 -7.74
C GLY A 142 11.81 -12.01 -9.14
N LYS A 143 11.15 -10.85 -9.24
CA LYS A 143 10.81 -10.21 -10.51
C LYS A 143 11.59 -8.90 -10.69
N GLY A 144 12.15 -8.71 -11.87
CA GLY A 144 12.73 -7.42 -12.28
C GLY A 144 11.64 -6.40 -12.63
N PRO A 145 11.97 -5.09 -12.76
CA PRO A 145 11.02 -3.99 -12.84
C PRO A 145 9.93 -4.16 -13.92
N LEU A 146 10.28 -4.52 -15.13
CA LEU A 146 9.28 -4.73 -16.20
C LEU A 146 8.30 -5.88 -15.93
N ARG A 147 8.75 -6.92 -15.22
CA ARG A 147 7.85 -8.01 -14.80
C ARG A 147 6.97 -7.58 -13.66
N ARG A 148 7.49 -6.79 -12.71
CA ARG A 148 6.71 -6.17 -11.64
C ARG A 148 5.62 -5.28 -12.22
N ALA A 149 5.98 -4.39 -13.16
CA ALA A 149 5.03 -3.50 -13.82
C ALA A 149 3.88 -4.27 -14.47
N LYS A 150 4.18 -5.36 -15.18
CA LYS A 150 3.15 -6.21 -15.77
C LYS A 150 2.24 -6.82 -14.70
N GLU A 151 2.81 -7.40 -13.64
CA GLU A 151 2.03 -8.01 -12.56
C GLU A 151 1.09 -7.00 -11.88
N ILE A 152 1.61 -5.80 -11.56
CA ILE A 152 0.84 -4.77 -10.87
C ILE A 152 -0.28 -4.25 -11.78
N ILE A 153 0.03 -3.93 -13.03
CA ILE A 153 -0.97 -3.39 -13.98
C ILE A 153 -2.07 -4.40 -14.24
N GLU A 154 -1.72 -5.66 -14.51
CA GLU A 154 -2.71 -6.66 -14.90
C GLU A 154 -3.56 -7.16 -13.72
N ASN A 155 -2.96 -7.28 -12.54
CA ASN A 155 -3.63 -7.90 -11.40
C ASN A 155 -4.19 -6.89 -10.38
N CYS A 156 -3.58 -5.70 -10.23
CA CYS A 156 -3.94 -4.76 -9.17
C CYS A 156 -4.58 -3.46 -9.67
N ALA A 157 -4.25 -3.00 -10.90
CA ALA A 157 -4.86 -1.78 -11.42
C ALA A 157 -6.33 -2.00 -11.79
N HIS A 158 -7.16 -0.96 -11.56
CA HIS A 158 -8.54 -0.96 -12.03
C HIS A 158 -8.60 -1.08 -13.57
N PRO A 159 -9.55 -1.84 -14.15
CA PRO A 159 -9.65 -2.05 -15.60
C PRO A 159 -9.61 -0.76 -16.44
N ASP A 160 -10.25 0.32 -15.97
CA ASP A 160 -10.28 1.62 -16.65
C ASP A 160 -8.89 2.24 -16.81
N TYR A 161 -7.95 1.95 -15.92
CA TYR A 161 -6.60 2.52 -15.90
C TYR A 161 -5.54 1.63 -16.56
N ARG A 162 -5.80 0.33 -16.74
CA ARG A 162 -4.84 -0.60 -17.36
C ARG A 162 -4.36 -0.17 -18.74
N PRO A 163 -5.24 0.27 -19.67
CA PRO A 163 -4.81 0.76 -20.98
C PRO A 163 -3.82 1.92 -20.90
N MET A 164 -4.12 2.90 -20.05
CA MET A 164 -3.29 4.08 -19.81
C MET A 164 -1.91 3.72 -19.23
N LEU A 165 -1.87 2.84 -18.23
CA LEU A 165 -0.59 2.38 -17.64
C LEU A 165 0.24 1.56 -18.62
N ARG A 166 -0.39 0.75 -19.48
CA ARG A 166 0.31 0.05 -20.58
C ARG A 166 0.84 1.00 -21.64
N GLU A 167 0.10 2.07 -21.93
CA GLU A 167 0.54 3.12 -22.85
C GLU A 167 1.78 3.83 -22.30
N TYR A 168 1.75 4.21 -21.01
CA TYR A 168 2.89 4.82 -20.34
C TYR A 168 4.18 4.00 -20.53
N LEU A 169 4.13 2.67 -20.36
CA LEU A 169 5.29 1.79 -20.54
C LEU A 169 5.84 1.78 -21.97
N LYS A 170 5.05 2.12 -23.00
CA LYS A 170 5.50 2.11 -24.40
C LYS A 170 6.42 3.27 -24.73
N PHE A 171 6.20 4.43 -24.12
CA PHE A 171 7.00 5.63 -24.38
C PHE A 171 7.98 5.97 -23.27
N ALA A 172 7.95 5.26 -22.14
CA ALA A 172 8.93 5.41 -21.09
C ALA A 172 10.36 5.16 -21.60
N GLU A 173 11.30 5.97 -21.17
CA GLU A 173 12.70 5.86 -21.58
C GLU A 173 13.27 4.50 -21.14
N LYS A 174 14.06 3.87 -22.01
CA LYS A 174 14.66 2.57 -21.73
C LYS A 174 15.69 2.67 -20.60
N GLY A 175 15.63 1.75 -19.66
CA GLY A 175 16.51 1.68 -18.51
C GLY A 175 16.21 0.47 -17.65
N HIS A 176 16.79 0.41 -16.47
CA HIS A 176 16.48 -0.63 -15.47
C HIS A 176 15.01 -0.55 -15.05
N GLU A 177 14.55 0.66 -14.72
CA GLU A 177 13.15 1.04 -14.52
C GLU A 177 12.76 2.06 -15.58
N PRO A 178 12.07 1.63 -16.67
CA PRO A 178 11.62 2.55 -17.70
C PRO A 178 10.69 3.62 -17.13
N GLN A 179 11.08 4.90 -17.22
CA GLN A 179 10.33 6.04 -16.74
C GLN A 179 10.33 7.17 -17.77
N SER A 180 9.29 8.00 -17.73
CA SER A 180 9.27 9.28 -18.42
C SER A 180 9.19 10.40 -17.40
N MET A 181 10.29 11.09 -17.15
CA MET A 181 10.34 12.16 -16.14
C MET A 181 9.32 13.27 -16.39
N ARG A 182 8.94 13.50 -17.64
CA ARG A 182 7.91 14.50 -18.00
C ARG A 182 6.50 14.01 -17.69
N ALA A 183 6.22 12.73 -17.92
CA ALA A 183 4.87 12.15 -17.83
C ALA A 183 4.64 11.31 -16.56
N ALA A 184 5.66 11.09 -15.73
CA ALA A 184 5.58 10.22 -14.57
C ALA A 184 4.48 10.62 -13.58
N LEU A 185 4.26 11.92 -13.38
CA LEU A 185 3.23 12.47 -12.50
C LEU A 185 2.02 13.04 -13.25
N ALA A 186 1.86 12.74 -14.54
CA ALA A 186 0.77 13.28 -15.37
C ALA A 186 -0.61 12.96 -14.82
N MET A 187 -0.83 11.76 -14.26
CA MET A 187 -2.11 11.39 -13.65
C MET A 187 -2.44 12.28 -12.44
N HIS A 188 -1.47 12.55 -11.58
CA HIS A 188 -1.64 13.43 -10.43
C HIS A 188 -1.92 14.88 -10.86
N ASP A 189 -1.16 15.41 -11.83
CA ASP A 189 -1.35 16.76 -12.35
C ASP A 189 -2.72 16.91 -13.03
N THR A 190 -3.15 15.90 -13.80
CA THR A 190 -4.48 15.87 -14.40
C THR A 190 -5.57 15.87 -13.33
N PHE A 191 -5.41 15.09 -12.26
CA PHE A 191 -6.37 15.10 -11.16
C PHE A 191 -6.45 16.47 -10.48
N LEU A 192 -5.31 17.11 -10.22
CA LEU A 192 -5.29 18.45 -9.63
C LEU A 192 -5.97 19.52 -10.52
N LYS A 193 -5.85 19.40 -11.84
CA LYS A 193 -6.41 20.34 -12.81
C LYS A 193 -7.86 20.05 -13.18
N LYS A 194 -8.21 18.77 -13.38
CA LYS A 194 -9.48 18.33 -13.99
C LYS A 194 -10.35 17.50 -13.03
N GLY A 195 -9.83 17.07 -11.86
CA GLY A 195 -10.56 16.29 -10.85
C GLY A 195 -10.72 14.80 -11.17
N ASP A 196 -10.14 14.30 -12.26
CA ASP A 196 -10.29 12.92 -12.71
C ASP A 196 -9.03 12.44 -13.44
N MET A 197 -8.35 11.43 -12.93
CA MET A 197 -7.15 10.85 -13.54
C MET A 197 -7.43 10.15 -14.88
N ARG A 198 -8.67 9.73 -15.15
CA ARG A 198 -9.05 9.10 -16.42
C ARG A 198 -8.93 10.06 -17.61
N LEU A 199 -8.89 11.37 -17.34
CA LEU A 199 -8.75 12.41 -18.36
C LEU A 199 -7.29 12.73 -18.70
N THR A 200 -6.33 11.92 -18.23
CA THR A 200 -4.91 12.11 -18.53
C THR A 200 -4.63 11.85 -20.00
N ASP A 201 -4.03 12.83 -20.66
CA ASP A 201 -3.44 12.71 -22.00
C ASP A 201 -1.93 12.84 -21.87
N PHE A 202 -1.21 11.76 -21.99
CA PHE A 202 0.26 11.77 -21.92
C PHE A 202 0.91 12.59 -23.05
N GLY A 203 0.22 12.76 -24.20
CA GLY A 203 0.70 13.58 -25.31
C GLY A 203 0.92 15.05 -24.92
N GLU A 204 0.18 15.57 -23.92
CA GLU A 204 0.37 16.91 -23.41
C GLU A 204 1.73 17.07 -22.68
N TYR A 205 2.29 15.97 -22.13
CA TYR A 205 3.50 15.96 -21.32
C TYR A 205 4.76 15.51 -22.08
N LEU A 206 4.61 14.99 -23.29
CA LEU A 206 5.74 14.48 -24.09
C LEU A 206 6.29 15.52 -25.09
N LYS A 207 5.67 16.69 -25.17
CA LYS A 207 6.07 17.80 -26.06
C LYS A 207 7.27 18.59 -25.55
#